data_961ca261dc75ff439ab9bd54452531e0
#
_entry.id   961ca261dc75ff439ab9bd54452531e0
#
_cell.length_a   1.000
_cell.length_b   1.000
_cell.length_c   1.000
_cell.angle_alpha   90.00
_cell.angle_beta   90.00
_cell.angle_gamma   90.00
#
_symmetry.space_group_name_H-M   'P 1'
#
loop_
_entity.id
_entity.type
_entity.pdbx_description
1 polymer ?
#
loop_
_entity_poly.entity_id
_entity_poly.type
_entity_poly.pdbx_seq_one_letter_code
_entity_poly.pdbx_strand_id
1 'polypeptide(L)'
;MIADEKVTLYGVPIVAARPVNYGAIDPTVSREIFIQSALVEGDWNTKHKFFKENQRLVREVEELEHKSRRRDILVDDRTLFEFYDQRIGTEVVSQKHFDTWWKKAQQKDPELLNFERSFLINDDAEQVSKLDFPNFWHQGNLKLKLTYQFEPGTDADGVTVHIPLPLLNQVEMTGFDWQIPGLREELVIALIKSLPKSYRRNFVPAPNYAQAFLSRAVPLEKPLLDTLIYELRRMTGVTVEAEHWNWEQIPIHLKMTFRVVDENGKKIAESMNLDELKFNLKDRVQESISAVADDGIEQSGLHIWSFADLPQCYEQKQRGFSVKAFPAIVDEKDAVGIKLFETEFEQAVAMQQGLRRLLLLNVSSPIKYLHEKLPNKAKLGLYFTPFGRVLDLIDDCIDCAVDKLIADFGGFVWDEAGFEKLRDFVRENLNEVTVDIAQKVEQILSLNHALNQRLKGKMDFTMAFAFSDIKVQLGGLIYPGFVQKSGYDRLPDLQRYLQAIDKRIDKLAQDVNRDRAAMLRVEQVQQAYQQLLAKLPKSKPISDEIAEIRYMIEELRVSLFAQQLGTKYQVSDKRILGIIDKF
;
A
#
# COMPACT_ATOMS: atom_id res chain seq x y z
N MET A 1 -41.79 -20.43 38.54
CA MET A 1 -40.58 -20.81 39.30
C MET A 1 -40.89 -22.06 40.07
N ILE A 2 -40.02 -23.04 40.03
CA ILE A 2 -40.14 -24.32 40.78
C ILE A 2 -38.96 -24.37 41.73
N ALA A 3 -39.23 -24.65 42.99
CA ALA A 3 -38.21 -24.89 44.02
C ALA A 3 -38.37 -26.31 44.57
N ASP A 4 -37.30 -26.87 45.07
CA ASP A 4 -37.32 -28.17 45.70
C ASP A 4 -37.58 -28.00 47.21
N GLU A 5 -38.73 -28.51 47.67
CA GLU A 5 -39.07 -28.54 49.05
C GLU A 5 -38.45 -29.79 49.73
N LYS A 6 -37.69 -29.56 50.78
CA LYS A 6 -37.15 -30.62 51.62
C LYS A 6 -37.96 -30.69 52.93
N VAL A 7 -38.59 -31.81 53.18
CA VAL A 7 -39.31 -32.03 54.44
C VAL A 7 -38.47 -32.90 55.37
N THR A 8 -38.19 -32.41 56.58
CA THR A 8 -37.42 -33.13 57.57
C THR A 8 -38.25 -33.31 58.88
N LEU A 9 -38.14 -34.46 59.49
CA LEU A 9 -38.67 -34.70 60.81
C LEU A 9 -37.52 -35.04 61.78
N TYR A 10 -37.33 -34.20 62.79
CA TYR A 10 -36.19 -34.32 63.72
C TYR A 10 -34.83 -34.46 63.06
N GLY A 11 -34.64 -33.74 61.94
CA GLY A 11 -33.38 -33.74 61.15
C GLY A 11 -33.26 -34.87 60.11
N VAL A 12 -34.16 -35.83 60.11
CA VAL A 12 -34.19 -36.91 59.11
C VAL A 12 -35.05 -36.48 57.92
N PRO A 13 -34.52 -36.49 56.69
CA PRO A 13 -35.28 -36.12 55.52
C PRO A 13 -36.37 -37.14 55.19
N ILE A 14 -37.64 -36.74 55.27
CA ILE A 14 -38.80 -37.55 54.87
C ILE A 14 -39.03 -37.38 53.35
N VAL A 15 -38.80 -36.17 52.84
CA VAL A 15 -38.83 -35.85 51.39
C VAL A 15 -37.54 -35.15 51.10
N ALA A 16 -36.73 -35.75 50.26
CA ALA A 16 -35.41 -35.19 49.90
C ALA A 16 -35.51 -33.97 48.94
N ALA A 17 -36.42 -34.06 47.99
CA ALA A 17 -36.73 -32.95 47.04
C ALA A 17 -38.13 -33.20 46.48
N ARG A 18 -39.01 -32.22 46.60
CA ARG A 18 -40.32 -32.19 45.93
C ARG A 18 -40.48 -30.87 45.20
N PRO A 19 -40.70 -30.88 43.88
CA PRO A 19 -40.89 -29.64 43.14
C PRO A 19 -42.18 -28.94 43.57
N VAL A 20 -42.07 -27.71 44.06
CA VAL A 20 -43.18 -26.87 44.50
C VAL A 20 -43.19 -25.53 43.73
N ASN A 21 -44.38 -24.98 43.55
CA ASN A 21 -44.49 -23.65 42.93
C ASN A 21 -44.09 -22.56 43.93
N TYR A 22 -42.88 -22.08 43.84
CA TYR A 22 -42.33 -21.07 44.74
C TYR A 22 -43.07 -19.74 44.69
N GLY A 23 -43.65 -19.37 43.52
CA GLY A 23 -44.46 -18.15 43.35
C GLY A 23 -45.70 -18.05 44.27
N ALA A 24 -46.17 -19.17 44.82
CA ALA A 24 -47.24 -19.20 45.81
C ALA A 24 -46.73 -19.08 47.26
N ILE A 25 -45.46 -19.39 47.50
CA ILE A 25 -44.80 -19.37 48.80
C ILE A 25 -44.29 -17.97 49.13
N ASP A 26 -43.50 -17.41 48.20
CA ASP A 26 -42.98 -16.06 48.30
C ASP A 26 -43.12 -15.34 46.95
N PRO A 27 -44.20 -14.60 46.73
CA PRO A 27 -44.46 -13.85 45.53
C PRO A 27 -43.42 -12.74 45.28
N THR A 28 -42.89 -12.10 46.32
CA THR A 28 -41.96 -10.97 46.19
C THR A 28 -40.64 -11.46 45.66
N VAL A 29 -40.02 -12.45 46.30
CA VAL A 29 -38.75 -13.03 45.84
C VAL A 29 -38.90 -13.68 44.46
N SER A 30 -40.06 -14.32 44.19
CA SER A 30 -40.31 -14.91 42.85
C SER A 30 -40.38 -13.86 41.73
N ARG A 31 -40.92 -12.69 42.02
CA ARG A 31 -40.95 -11.57 41.08
C ARG A 31 -39.56 -11.00 40.83
N GLU A 32 -38.80 -10.79 41.91
CA GLU A 32 -37.42 -10.31 41.79
C GLU A 32 -36.55 -11.25 40.92
N ILE A 33 -36.60 -12.55 41.20
CA ILE A 33 -35.86 -13.56 40.43
C ILE A 33 -36.36 -13.61 38.98
N PHE A 34 -37.66 -13.46 38.72
CA PHE A 34 -38.19 -13.46 37.37
C PHE A 34 -37.66 -12.23 36.60
N ILE A 35 -37.65 -11.04 37.20
CA ILE A 35 -37.12 -9.84 36.57
C ILE A 35 -35.63 -10.02 36.32
N GLN A 36 -34.87 -10.44 37.31
CA GLN A 36 -33.42 -10.58 37.21
C GLN A 36 -33.05 -11.62 36.16
N SER A 37 -33.48 -12.86 36.31
CA SER A 37 -33.02 -13.94 35.43
C SER A 37 -33.65 -13.90 34.06
N ALA A 38 -34.95 -13.62 33.95
CA ALA A 38 -35.63 -13.66 32.66
C ALA A 38 -35.42 -12.39 31.82
N LEU A 39 -35.51 -11.21 32.45
CA LEU A 39 -35.53 -9.92 31.72
C LEU A 39 -34.17 -9.26 31.67
N VAL A 40 -33.40 -9.25 32.75
CA VAL A 40 -32.07 -8.63 32.84
C VAL A 40 -31.00 -9.55 32.26
N GLU A 41 -30.86 -10.76 32.81
CA GLU A 41 -29.85 -11.74 32.36
C GLU A 41 -30.21 -12.39 31.01
N GLY A 42 -31.45 -12.23 30.56
CA GLY A 42 -31.90 -12.71 29.27
C GLY A 42 -32.17 -14.19 29.15
N ASP A 43 -32.25 -14.93 30.31
CA ASP A 43 -32.58 -16.36 30.32
C ASP A 43 -34.09 -16.59 30.14
N TRP A 44 -34.58 -16.16 29.00
CA TRP A 44 -35.99 -16.26 28.67
C TRP A 44 -36.23 -16.56 27.18
N ASN A 45 -36.80 -17.72 26.90
CA ASN A 45 -37.22 -18.05 25.55
C ASN A 45 -38.64 -17.51 25.27
N THR A 46 -38.71 -16.34 24.65
CA THR A 46 -39.99 -15.65 24.40
C THR A 46 -40.11 -15.11 22.98
N LYS A 47 -41.39 -14.88 22.55
CA LYS A 47 -41.71 -14.27 21.24
C LYS A 47 -41.98 -12.76 21.34
N HIS A 48 -41.90 -12.16 22.52
CA HIS A 48 -42.17 -10.74 22.74
C HIS A 48 -41.18 -9.86 21.94
N LYS A 49 -41.73 -8.92 21.18
CA LYS A 49 -40.93 -8.05 20.33
C LYS A 49 -39.99 -7.12 21.11
N PHE A 50 -40.53 -6.48 22.17
CA PHE A 50 -39.75 -5.60 23.03
C PHE A 50 -38.50 -6.29 23.57
N PHE A 51 -38.63 -7.54 24.03
CA PHE A 51 -37.52 -8.31 24.62
C PHE A 51 -36.40 -8.54 23.60
N LYS A 52 -36.78 -8.97 22.38
CA LYS A 52 -35.79 -9.16 21.30
C LYS A 52 -35.10 -7.87 20.92
N GLU A 53 -35.83 -6.76 20.88
CA GLU A 53 -35.29 -5.45 20.56
C GLU A 53 -34.37 -4.95 21.68
N ASN A 54 -34.78 -5.09 22.93
CA ASN A 54 -33.97 -4.75 24.10
C ASN A 54 -32.65 -5.53 24.10
N GLN A 55 -32.71 -6.84 23.91
CA GLN A 55 -31.51 -7.69 23.80
C GLN A 55 -30.61 -7.29 22.63
N ARG A 56 -31.17 -6.84 21.53
CA ARG A 56 -30.40 -6.30 20.40
C ARG A 56 -29.68 -5.01 20.79
N LEU A 57 -30.38 -4.10 21.46
CA LEU A 57 -29.81 -2.82 21.91
C LEU A 57 -28.70 -3.02 22.96
N VAL A 58 -28.90 -3.90 23.94
CA VAL A 58 -27.89 -4.24 24.94
C VAL A 58 -26.63 -4.77 24.25
N ARG A 59 -26.76 -5.75 23.33
CA ARG A 59 -25.62 -6.28 22.58
C ARG A 59 -24.91 -5.19 21.76
N GLU A 60 -25.65 -4.24 21.18
CA GLU A 60 -25.02 -3.13 20.45
C GLU A 60 -24.17 -2.24 21.36
N VAL A 61 -24.59 -2.04 22.62
CA VAL A 61 -23.81 -1.26 23.60
C VAL A 61 -22.63 -2.07 24.15
N GLU A 62 -22.81 -3.36 24.41
CA GLU A 62 -21.72 -4.28 24.75
C GLU A 62 -20.63 -4.34 23.65
N GLU A 63 -21.06 -4.40 22.38
CA GLU A 63 -20.13 -4.32 21.26
C GLU A 63 -19.38 -2.98 21.24
N LEU A 64 -20.03 -1.87 21.64
CA LEU A 64 -19.38 -0.57 21.73
C LEU A 64 -18.36 -0.52 22.86
N GLU A 65 -18.66 -1.11 24.02
CA GLU A 65 -17.70 -1.27 25.13
C GLU A 65 -16.47 -2.04 24.68
N HIS A 66 -16.69 -3.16 24.00
CA HIS A 66 -15.60 -3.98 23.48
C HIS A 66 -14.73 -3.22 22.46
N LYS A 67 -15.36 -2.45 21.55
CA LYS A 67 -14.67 -1.66 20.53
C LYS A 67 -13.87 -0.50 21.13
N SER A 68 -14.45 0.18 22.13
CA SER A 68 -13.84 1.36 22.78
C SER A 68 -12.87 1.00 23.91
N ARG A 69 -12.71 -0.29 24.21
CA ARG A 69 -11.85 -0.79 25.31
C ARG A 69 -12.29 -0.24 26.68
N ARG A 70 -13.57 0.08 26.82
CA ARG A 70 -14.22 0.57 28.05
C ARG A 70 -15.16 -0.50 28.58
N ARG A 71 -15.43 -0.47 29.88
CA ARG A 71 -16.37 -1.38 30.59
C ARG A 71 -17.41 -0.61 31.40
N ASP A 72 -17.55 0.67 31.11
CA ASP A 72 -18.37 1.61 31.86
C ASP A 72 -19.39 2.33 30.97
N ILE A 73 -19.63 1.80 29.75
CA ILE A 73 -20.59 2.40 28.81
C ILE A 73 -22.01 1.90 29.07
N LEU A 74 -22.17 0.58 29.23
CA LEU A 74 -23.46 -0.01 29.53
C LEU A 74 -23.82 0.24 30.99
N VAL A 75 -25.07 0.61 31.26
CA VAL A 75 -25.60 0.69 32.61
C VAL A 75 -25.53 -0.68 33.28
N ASP A 76 -25.40 -0.70 34.61
CA ASP A 76 -25.33 -1.95 35.39
C ASP A 76 -26.66 -2.72 35.43
N ASP A 77 -26.59 -3.99 35.78
CA ASP A 77 -27.76 -4.87 35.86
C ASP A 77 -28.79 -4.36 36.87
N ARG A 78 -28.37 -3.61 37.89
CA ARG A 78 -29.25 -3.01 38.86
C ARG A 78 -30.13 -1.94 38.24
N THR A 79 -29.57 -1.09 37.39
CA THR A 79 -30.32 -0.06 36.63
C THR A 79 -31.32 -0.69 35.68
N LEU A 80 -30.92 -1.78 34.99
CA LEU A 80 -31.84 -2.57 34.13
C LEU A 80 -32.97 -3.22 34.97
N PHE A 81 -32.66 -3.75 36.13
CA PHE A 81 -33.62 -4.32 37.06
C PHE A 81 -34.62 -3.25 37.52
N GLU A 82 -34.16 -2.10 37.98
CA GLU A 82 -35.01 -0.98 38.45
C GLU A 82 -35.96 -0.49 37.36
N PHE A 83 -35.51 -0.46 36.11
CA PHE A 83 -36.36 -0.11 34.97
C PHE A 83 -37.56 -1.03 34.83
N TYR A 84 -37.35 -2.34 34.90
CA TYR A 84 -38.42 -3.34 34.81
C TYR A 84 -39.26 -3.37 36.08
N ASP A 85 -38.64 -3.25 37.25
CA ASP A 85 -39.32 -3.29 38.55
C ASP A 85 -40.38 -2.19 38.70
N GLN A 86 -40.06 -0.97 38.23
CA GLN A 86 -40.99 0.17 38.26
C GLN A 86 -42.18 0.04 37.29
N ARG A 87 -42.06 -0.76 36.24
CA ARG A 87 -43.05 -0.83 35.15
C ARG A 87 -43.89 -2.08 35.15
N ILE A 88 -43.39 -3.16 35.70
CA ILE A 88 -44.07 -4.45 35.73
C ILE A 88 -44.94 -4.58 36.97
N GLY A 89 -46.19 -5.02 36.82
CA GLY A 89 -47.13 -5.17 37.90
C GLY A 89 -46.63 -6.13 39.02
N THR A 90 -47.02 -5.84 40.25
CA THR A 90 -46.62 -6.63 41.45
C THR A 90 -47.13 -8.06 41.42
N GLU A 91 -48.16 -8.36 40.64
CA GLU A 91 -48.74 -9.69 40.45
C GLU A 91 -47.92 -10.62 39.54
N VAL A 92 -46.89 -10.10 38.87
CA VAL A 92 -46.11 -10.84 37.86
C VAL A 92 -44.98 -11.61 38.54
N VAL A 93 -45.22 -12.84 38.92
CA VAL A 93 -44.24 -13.74 39.57
C VAL A 93 -43.77 -14.89 38.65
N SER A 94 -44.21 -14.93 37.39
CA SER A 94 -43.81 -15.96 36.43
C SER A 94 -44.15 -15.54 35.00
N GLN A 95 -43.60 -16.26 34.02
CA GLN A 95 -43.89 -16.06 32.60
C GLN A 95 -45.41 -16.01 32.28
N LYS A 96 -46.20 -16.94 32.83
CA LYS A 96 -47.67 -16.96 32.58
C LYS A 96 -48.35 -15.71 33.11
N HIS A 97 -47.92 -15.22 34.29
CA HIS A 97 -48.44 -13.97 34.82
C HIS A 97 -48.00 -12.79 33.96
N PHE A 98 -46.77 -12.79 33.51
CA PHE A 98 -46.26 -11.77 32.61
C PHE A 98 -47.04 -11.74 31.29
N ASP A 99 -47.24 -12.89 30.63
CA ASP A 99 -47.96 -12.95 29.35
C ASP A 99 -49.41 -12.40 29.48
N THR A 100 -50.03 -12.70 30.62
CA THR A 100 -51.40 -12.24 30.90
C THR A 100 -51.45 -10.73 31.16
N TRP A 101 -50.50 -10.24 31.95
CA TRP A 101 -50.36 -8.84 32.30
C TRP A 101 -49.98 -8.01 31.05
N TRP A 102 -48.93 -8.48 30.31
CA TRP A 102 -48.42 -7.79 29.15
C TRP A 102 -49.45 -7.64 28.02
N LYS A 103 -50.29 -8.63 27.83
CA LYS A 103 -51.38 -8.55 26.86
C LYS A 103 -52.31 -7.36 27.12
N LYS A 104 -52.48 -6.94 28.36
CA LYS A 104 -53.28 -5.75 28.71
C LYS A 104 -52.43 -4.48 28.70
N ALA A 105 -51.22 -4.55 29.19
CA ALA A 105 -50.31 -3.40 29.30
C ALA A 105 -49.93 -2.87 27.93
N GLN A 106 -49.56 -3.74 26.98
CA GLN A 106 -49.18 -3.34 25.60
C GLN A 106 -50.31 -2.68 24.79
N GLN A 107 -51.58 -2.89 25.18
CA GLN A 107 -52.71 -2.21 24.53
C GLN A 107 -52.79 -0.75 24.95
N LYS A 108 -52.31 -0.41 26.14
CA LYS A 108 -52.30 0.95 26.68
C LYS A 108 -51.01 1.69 26.26
N ASP A 109 -49.90 0.99 26.36
CA ASP A 109 -48.59 1.53 25.98
C ASP A 109 -47.75 0.39 25.37
N PRO A 110 -47.62 0.36 24.03
CA PRO A 110 -46.85 -0.67 23.34
C PRO A 110 -45.35 -0.59 23.62
N GLU A 111 -44.83 0.58 24.00
CA GLU A 111 -43.42 0.85 24.19
C GLU A 111 -43.00 0.86 25.68
N LEU A 112 -43.90 0.59 26.60
CA LEU A 112 -43.72 0.61 28.06
C LEU A 112 -42.41 -0.06 28.52
N LEU A 113 -42.04 -1.16 27.89
CA LEU A 113 -40.87 -1.97 28.25
C LEU A 113 -39.72 -1.87 27.25
N ASN A 114 -39.79 -0.97 26.25
CA ASN A 114 -38.73 -0.77 25.32
C ASN A 114 -37.61 0.07 25.98
N PHE A 115 -36.37 -0.35 25.79
CA PHE A 115 -35.22 0.48 26.14
C PHE A 115 -35.04 1.59 25.11
N GLU A 116 -34.72 2.78 25.59
CA GLU A 116 -34.12 3.81 24.78
C GLU A 116 -32.59 3.66 24.85
N ARG A 117 -31.91 3.98 23.74
CA ARG A 117 -30.43 3.89 23.70
C ARG A 117 -29.78 4.83 24.73
N SER A 118 -30.33 6.01 24.94
CA SER A 118 -29.90 6.96 25.95
C SER A 118 -29.96 6.39 27.38
N PHE A 119 -30.96 5.56 27.68
CA PHE A 119 -31.10 4.89 28.95
C PHE A 119 -30.00 3.82 29.20
N LEU A 120 -29.54 3.14 28.12
CA LEU A 120 -28.54 2.08 28.23
C LEU A 120 -27.10 2.58 28.35
N ILE A 121 -26.85 3.87 28.09
CA ILE A 121 -25.51 4.45 28.10
C ILE A 121 -25.37 5.31 29.35
N ASN A 122 -24.31 5.08 30.14
CA ASN A 122 -24.01 5.89 31.29
C ASN A 122 -23.72 7.34 30.88
N ASP A 123 -24.13 8.31 31.69
CA ASP A 123 -23.95 9.74 31.43
C ASP A 123 -22.48 10.13 31.18
N ASP A 124 -21.54 9.47 31.86
CA ASP A 124 -20.10 9.67 31.67
C ASP A 124 -19.57 9.11 30.32
N ALA A 125 -20.37 8.31 29.60
CA ALA A 125 -20.00 7.65 28.35
C ALA A 125 -20.71 8.25 27.10
N GLU A 126 -21.52 9.32 27.27
CA GLU A 126 -22.29 9.93 26.16
C GLU A 126 -21.45 10.39 24.96
N GLN A 127 -20.14 10.57 25.16
CA GLN A 127 -19.23 11.04 24.10
C GLN A 127 -18.78 9.93 23.12
N VAL A 128 -19.08 8.64 23.40
CA VAL A 128 -18.67 7.53 22.51
C VAL A 128 -19.76 7.24 21.49
N SER A 129 -19.50 7.56 20.23
CA SER A 129 -20.46 7.38 19.15
C SER A 129 -20.13 6.18 18.26
N LYS A 130 -21.13 5.67 17.51
CA LYS A 130 -20.90 4.66 16.45
C LYS A 130 -19.98 5.20 15.33
N LEU A 131 -19.83 6.51 15.21
CA LEU A 131 -18.95 7.14 14.23
C LEU A 131 -17.47 7.03 14.64
N ASP A 132 -17.20 6.90 15.95
CA ASP A 132 -15.85 6.75 16.45
C ASP A 132 -15.30 5.34 16.18
N PHE A 133 -16.18 4.34 16.12
CA PHE A 133 -15.84 2.93 15.90
C PHE A 133 -16.62 2.35 14.70
N PRO A 134 -16.29 2.76 13.46
CA PRO A 134 -17.01 2.35 12.26
C PRO A 134 -16.81 0.86 11.98
N ASN A 135 -17.82 0.21 11.41
CA ASN A 135 -17.73 -1.19 10.98
C ASN A 135 -17.00 -1.38 9.65
N PHE A 136 -16.75 -0.29 8.93
CA PHE A 136 -16.12 -0.30 7.62
C PHE A 136 -15.14 0.86 7.49
N TRP A 137 -14.02 0.58 6.84
CA TRP A 137 -13.09 1.57 6.33
C TRP A 137 -13.43 1.90 4.89
N HIS A 138 -13.45 3.17 4.56
CA HIS A 138 -13.69 3.64 3.18
C HIS A 138 -12.41 4.24 2.61
N GLN A 139 -11.98 3.76 1.45
CA GLN A 139 -10.86 4.30 0.70
C GLN A 139 -11.25 4.37 -0.78
N GLY A 140 -11.51 5.59 -1.29
CA GLY A 140 -12.13 5.74 -2.61
C GLY A 140 -13.43 4.95 -2.73
N ASN A 141 -13.49 4.05 -3.69
CA ASN A 141 -14.65 3.17 -3.91
C ASN A 141 -14.61 1.87 -3.06
N LEU A 142 -13.52 1.64 -2.32
CA LEU A 142 -13.36 0.45 -1.51
C LEU A 142 -14.09 0.60 -0.18
N LYS A 143 -14.80 -0.48 0.21
CA LYS A 143 -15.46 -0.60 1.51
C LYS A 143 -14.93 -1.86 2.20
N LEU A 144 -13.97 -1.68 3.12
CA LEU A 144 -13.27 -2.75 3.82
C LEU A 144 -13.88 -2.95 5.20
N LYS A 145 -14.17 -4.20 5.56
CA LYS A 145 -14.74 -4.53 6.87
C LYS A 145 -13.70 -4.32 7.97
N LEU A 146 -14.10 -3.69 9.07
CA LEU A 146 -13.30 -3.59 10.29
C LEU A 146 -13.80 -4.57 11.36
N THR A 147 -12.88 -5.14 12.10
CA THR A 147 -13.14 -5.87 13.34
C THR A 147 -12.24 -5.35 14.44
N TYR A 148 -12.72 -5.49 15.66
CA TYR A 148 -12.10 -4.98 16.87
C TYR A 148 -11.80 -6.14 17.78
N GLN A 149 -10.60 -6.19 18.33
CA GLN A 149 -10.19 -7.19 19.29
C GLN A 149 -9.55 -6.50 20.49
N PHE A 150 -10.00 -6.87 21.69
CA PHE A 150 -9.48 -6.36 22.93
C PHE A 150 -8.84 -7.50 23.73
N GLU A 151 -7.60 -7.84 23.37
CA GLU A 151 -6.79 -8.86 24.04
C GLU A 151 -5.37 -8.31 24.25
N PRO A 152 -5.16 -7.51 25.30
CA PRO A 152 -3.85 -6.92 25.59
C PRO A 152 -2.74 -7.96 25.63
N GLY A 153 -1.69 -7.76 24.82
CA GLY A 153 -0.53 -8.66 24.75
C GLY A 153 -0.60 -9.72 23.65
N THR A 154 -1.65 -9.71 22.82
CA THR A 154 -1.70 -10.51 21.59
C THR A 154 -1.41 -9.64 20.34
N ASP A 155 -0.91 -10.26 19.27
CA ASP A 155 -0.62 -9.56 17.99
C ASP A 155 -1.91 -9.07 17.30
N ALA A 156 -3.06 -9.59 17.70
CA ALA A 156 -4.36 -9.25 17.13
C ALA A 156 -5.08 -8.13 17.90
N ASP A 157 -4.48 -7.60 18.99
CA ASP A 157 -5.07 -6.54 19.81
C ASP A 157 -5.19 -5.25 18.98
N GLY A 158 -6.39 -4.67 18.89
CA GLY A 158 -6.67 -3.43 18.19
C GLY A 158 -7.66 -3.56 17.05
N VAL A 159 -7.40 -2.83 15.96
CA VAL A 159 -8.27 -2.75 14.78
C VAL A 159 -7.70 -3.57 13.64
N THR A 160 -8.51 -4.49 13.11
CA THR A 160 -8.15 -5.31 11.95
C THR A 160 -9.00 -4.92 10.74
N VAL A 161 -8.32 -4.60 9.64
CA VAL A 161 -8.92 -4.33 8.33
C VAL A 161 -8.95 -5.64 7.54
N HIS A 162 -10.15 -6.09 7.15
CA HIS A 162 -10.31 -7.28 6.32
C HIS A 162 -10.27 -6.90 4.84
N ILE A 163 -9.31 -7.43 4.12
CA ILE A 163 -9.08 -7.16 2.69
C ILE A 163 -9.35 -8.44 1.92
N PRO A 164 -10.39 -8.50 1.07
CA PRO A 164 -10.55 -9.59 0.11
C PRO A 164 -9.33 -9.69 -0.81
N LEU A 165 -8.83 -10.90 -1.05
CA LEU A 165 -7.62 -11.15 -1.84
C LEU A 165 -7.59 -10.40 -3.19
N PRO A 166 -8.68 -10.38 -4.01
CA PRO A 166 -8.68 -9.69 -5.30
C PRO A 166 -8.61 -8.16 -5.20
N LEU A 167 -8.79 -7.58 -3.99
CA LEU A 167 -8.74 -6.13 -3.77
C LEU A 167 -7.42 -5.67 -3.18
N LEU A 168 -6.52 -6.59 -2.83
CA LEU A 168 -5.28 -6.27 -2.12
C LEU A 168 -4.39 -5.28 -2.89
N ASN A 169 -4.36 -5.37 -4.21
CA ASN A 169 -3.62 -4.45 -5.08
C ASN A 169 -4.17 -3.02 -5.06
N GLN A 170 -5.48 -2.84 -4.84
CA GLN A 170 -6.16 -1.55 -4.87
C GLN A 170 -6.10 -0.81 -3.52
N VAL A 171 -5.77 -1.51 -2.43
CA VAL A 171 -5.67 -0.91 -1.09
C VAL A 171 -4.33 -0.20 -0.95
N GLU A 172 -4.34 1.07 -0.60
CA GLU A 172 -3.14 1.88 -0.36
C GLU A 172 -2.92 2.12 1.14
N MET A 173 -1.66 2.35 1.55
CA MET A 173 -1.36 2.68 2.95
C MET A 173 -1.90 4.05 3.37
N THR A 174 -2.16 4.93 2.41
CA THR A 174 -2.62 6.30 2.64
C THR A 174 -3.90 6.32 3.49
N GLY A 175 -3.86 7.07 4.58
CA GLY A 175 -4.97 7.29 5.49
C GLY A 175 -5.05 6.30 6.65
N PHE A 176 -4.50 5.09 6.54
CA PHE A 176 -4.51 4.13 7.67
C PHE A 176 -3.64 4.58 8.85
N ASP A 177 -2.67 5.45 8.61
CA ASP A 177 -1.85 6.10 9.63
C ASP A 177 -2.68 7.01 10.56
N TRP A 178 -3.86 7.47 10.11
CA TRP A 178 -4.80 8.25 10.91
C TRP A 178 -5.62 7.42 11.90
N GLN A 179 -5.61 6.12 11.80
CA GLN A 179 -6.43 5.23 12.62
C GLN A 179 -7.94 5.61 12.56
N ILE A 180 -8.80 4.83 13.20
CA ILE A 180 -10.22 5.16 13.34
C ILE A 180 -10.43 6.37 14.26
N PRO A 181 -11.53 7.12 14.10
CA PRO A 181 -11.77 8.34 14.89
C PRO A 181 -11.61 8.15 16.39
N GLY A 182 -12.15 7.07 16.97
CA GLY A 182 -12.12 6.81 18.40
C GLY A 182 -10.73 6.53 19.00
N LEU A 183 -9.73 6.21 18.17
CA LEU A 183 -8.35 5.95 18.62
C LEU A 183 -7.35 7.05 18.23
N ARG A 184 -7.78 8.06 17.47
CA ARG A 184 -6.88 9.13 16.98
C ARG A 184 -6.25 9.93 18.10
N GLU A 185 -7.02 10.30 19.12
CA GLU A 185 -6.50 11.07 20.25
C GLU A 185 -5.42 10.30 21.00
N GLU A 186 -5.69 9.04 21.31
CA GLU A 186 -4.74 8.17 21.98
C GLU A 186 -3.47 7.96 21.15
N LEU A 187 -3.61 7.76 19.83
CA LEU A 187 -2.49 7.64 18.89
C LEU A 187 -1.62 8.91 18.89
N VAL A 188 -2.23 10.08 18.80
CA VAL A 188 -1.48 11.35 18.80
C VAL A 188 -0.78 11.57 20.13
N ILE A 189 -1.42 11.26 21.26
CA ILE A 189 -0.79 11.30 22.58
C ILE A 189 0.41 10.34 22.65
N ALA A 190 0.28 9.12 22.12
CA ALA A 190 1.35 8.14 22.10
C ALA A 190 2.51 8.62 21.21
N LEU A 191 2.24 9.19 20.05
CA LEU A 191 3.25 9.80 19.17
C LEU A 191 4.00 10.92 19.88
N ILE A 192 3.32 11.87 20.52
CA ILE A 192 3.96 12.94 21.28
C ILE A 192 4.83 12.35 22.41
N LYS A 193 4.37 11.31 23.10
CA LYS A 193 5.12 10.63 24.17
C LYS A 193 6.34 9.87 23.66
N SER A 194 6.34 9.42 22.39
CA SER A 194 7.47 8.72 21.77
C SER A 194 8.66 9.62 21.48
N LEU A 195 8.46 10.94 21.46
CA LEU A 195 9.51 11.91 21.18
C LEU A 195 10.62 11.88 22.23
N PRO A 196 11.87 12.15 21.84
CA PRO A 196 12.98 12.41 22.77
C PRO A 196 12.61 13.48 23.80
N LYS A 197 13.12 13.33 25.04
CA LYS A 197 12.79 14.23 26.16
C LYS A 197 13.02 15.72 25.84
N SER A 198 14.01 16.04 24.99
CA SER A 198 14.33 17.40 24.53
C SER A 198 13.20 18.06 23.78
N TYR A 199 12.46 17.32 22.96
CA TYR A 199 11.32 17.79 22.20
C TYR A 199 10.01 17.66 22.99
N ARG A 200 9.79 16.50 23.63
CA ARG A 200 8.56 16.17 24.36
C ARG A 200 8.18 17.21 25.42
N ARG A 201 9.14 17.80 26.10
CA ARG A 201 8.89 18.86 27.12
C ARG A 201 8.15 20.08 26.59
N ASN A 202 8.19 20.34 25.29
CA ASN A 202 7.48 21.45 24.66
C ASN A 202 5.98 21.17 24.43
N PHE A 203 5.57 19.91 24.61
CA PHE A 203 4.21 19.43 24.33
C PHE A 203 3.57 18.82 25.59
N VAL A 204 3.66 19.52 26.71
CA VAL A 204 3.11 19.07 28.01
C VAL A 204 2.01 20.03 28.43
N PRO A 205 0.81 19.51 28.82
CA PRO A 205 0.41 18.09 28.80
C PRO A 205 0.03 17.59 27.40
N ALA A 206 0.48 16.39 27.04
CA ALA A 206 0.27 15.82 25.70
C ALA A 206 -1.20 15.73 25.26
N PRO A 207 -2.18 15.38 26.14
CA PRO A 207 -3.60 15.37 25.78
C PRO A 207 -4.10 16.71 25.23
N ASN A 208 -3.71 17.83 25.83
CA ASN A 208 -4.16 19.16 25.39
C ASN A 208 -3.69 19.47 23.96
N TYR A 209 -2.45 19.09 23.62
CA TYR A 209 -1.92 19.25 22.27
C TYR A 209 -2.59 18.32 21.27
N ALA A 210 -2.92 17.09 21.67
CA ALA A 210 -3.64 16.14 20.84
C ALA A 210 -5.05 16.67 20.50
N GLN A 211 -5.80 17.14 21.49
CA GLN A 211 -7.13 17.72 21.27
C GLN A 211 -7.06 18.99 20.41
N ALA A 212 -6.11 19.89 20.70
CA ALA A 212 -5.91 21.10 19.89
C ALA A 212 -5.51 20.76 18.44
N PHE A 213 -4.73 19.71 18.22
CA PHE A 213 -4.40 19.18 16.90
C PHE A 213 -5.64 18.67 16.19
N LEU A 214 -6.38 17.74 16.79
CA LEU A 214 -7.56 17.11 16.18
C LEU A 214 -8.69 18.10 15.89
N SER A 215 -8.79 19.18 16.65
CA SER A 215 -9.78 20.25 16.39
C SER A 215 -9.48 21.09 15.13
N ARG A 216 -8.24 21.03 14.61
CA ARG A 216 -7.77 21.82 13.47
C ARG A 216 -7.44 20.99 12.24
N ALA A 217 -6.94 19.80 12.46
CA ALA A 217 -6.55 18.89 11.39
C ALA A 217 -7.78 18.37 10.63
N VAL A 218 -7.63 18.24 9.32
CA VAL A 218 -8.58 17.52 8.47
C VAL A 218 -8.02 16.12 8.28
N PRO A 219 -8.59 15.08 8.93
CA PRO A 219 -8.09 13.72 8.80
C PRO A 219 -8.16 13.21 7.37
N LEU A 220 -7.22 12.35 6.98
CA LEU A 220 -7.16 11.64 5.68
C LEU A 220 -6.80 12.51 4.47
N GLU A 221 -6.67 13.83 4.61
CA GLU A 221 -6.27 14.71 3.50
C GLU A 221 -4.75 14.60 3.22
N LYS A 222 -3.96 14.50 4.28
CA LYS A 222 -2.50 14.34 4.24
C LYS A 222 -2.06 13.28 5.24
N PRO A 223 -0.84 12.73 5.15
CA PRO A 223 -0.32 11.84 6.18
C PRO A 223 -0.40 12.43 7.58
N LEU A 224 -0.74 11.60 8.57
CA LEU A 224 -0.90 12.02 9.95
C LEU A 224 0.34 12.74 10.47
N LEU A 225 1.52 12.17 10.24
CA LEU A 225 2.77 12.68 10.79
C LEU A 225 3.11 14.06 10.22
N ASP A 226 2.95 14.26 8.91
CA ASP A 226 3.20 15.55 8.26
C ASP A 226 2.27 16.63 8.79
N THR A 227 0.99 16.29 8.95
CA THR A 227 -0.02 17.19 9.51
C THR A 227 0.28 17.51 10.97
N LEU A 228 0.69 16.51 11.77
CA LEU A 228 1.03 16.69 13.18
C LEU A 228 2.27 17.58 13.36
N ILE A 229 3.32 17.35 12.60
CA ILE A 229 4.55 18.19 12.61
C ILE A 229 4.20 19.63 12.27
N TYR A 230 3.40 19.84 11.22
CA TYR A 230 2.98 21.18 10.80
C TYR A 230 2.17 21.91 11.88
N GLU A 231 1.15 21.27 12.45
CA GLU A 231 0.28 21.91 13.44
C GLU A 231 0.99 22.12 14.79
N LEU A 232 1.81 21.18 15.25
CA LEU A 232 2.60 21.36 16.48
C LEU A 232 3.62 22.49 16.34
N ARG A 233 4.27 22.62 15.18
CA ARG A 233 5.13 23.77 14.88
C ARG A 233 4.34 25.09 14.93
N ARG A 234 3.14 25.10 14.37
CA ARG A 234 2.27 26.29 14.37
C ARG A 234 1.84 26.70 15.77
N MET A 235 1.61 25.72 16.67
CA MET A 235 1.21 25.98 18.06
C MET A 235 2.35 26.46 18.96
N THR A 236 3.56 25.94 18.76
CA THR A 236 4.68 26.12 19.70
C THR A 236 5.91 26.81 19.10
N GLY A 237 6.01 26.93 17.79
CA GLY A 237 7.20 27.38 17.08
C GLY A 237 8.33 26.36 17.01
N VAL A 238 8.16 25.16 17.61
CA VAL A 238 9.18 24.09 17.64
C VAL A 238 9.00 23.19 16.43
N THR A 239 10.06 23.01 15.63
CA THR A 239 10.09 22.03 14.53
C THR A 239 10.67 20.73 15.06
N VAL A 240 9.98 19.62 14.77
CA VAL A 240 10.42 18.27 15.07
C VAL A 240 10.54 17.53 13.75
N GLU A 241 11.72 17.07 13.41
CA GLU A 241 11.95 16.31 12.18
C GLU A 241 11.31 14.91 12.27
N ALA A 242 10.93 14.35 11.12
CA ALA A 242 10.22 13.06 11.03
C ALA A 242 10.98 11.90 11.71
N GLU A 243 12.31 11.93 11.66
CA GLU A 243 13.20 10.92 12.25
C GLU A 243 13.11 10.80 13.78
N HIS A 244 12.61 11.83 14.46
CA HIS A 244 12.49 11.84 15.92
C HIS A 244 11.22 11.16 16.44
N TRP A 245 10.28 10.81 15.53
CA TRP A 245 9.04 10.13 15.86
C TRP A 245 9.23 8.62 15.81
N ASN A 246 9.05 7.95 16.94
CA ASN A 246 9.31 6.52 17.05
C ASN A 246 8.02 5.70 16.99
N TRP A 247 7.67 5.22 15.80
CA TRP A 247 6.52 4.35 15.58
C TRP A 247 6.64 2.98 16.26
N GLU A 248 7.84 2.49 16.54
CA GLU A 248 8.04 1.20 17.22
C GLU A 248 7.54 1.24 18.66
N GLN A 249 7.66 2.41 19.32
CA GLN A 249 7.18 2.62 20.69
C GLN A 249 5.67 2.80 20.79
N ILE A 250 4.96 2.95 19.68
CA ILE A 250 3.51 3.07 19.69
C ILE A 250 2.88 1.72 20.05
N PRO A 251 1.93 1.68 21.02
CA PRO A 251 1.22 0.47 21.40
C PRO A 251 0.60 -0.25 20.20
N ILE A 252 0.61 -1.58 20.22
CA ILE A 252 0.14 -2.41 19.10
C ILE A 252 -1.30 -2.09 18.72
N HIS A 253 -2.19 -1.92 19.68
CA HIS A 253 -3.60 -1.62 19.45
C HIS A 253 -3.88 -0.28 18.75
N LEU A 254 -2.92 0.62 18.72
CA LEU A 254 -2.99 1.88 17.99
C LEU A 254 -2.47 1.77 16.55
N LYS A 255 -1.97 0.61 16.17
CA LYS A 255 -1.56 0.29 14.80
C LYS A 255 -2.65 -0.54 14.14
N MET A 256 -2.91 -0.32 12.85
CA MET A 256 -3.86 -1.16 12.14
C MET A 256 -3.22 -2.48 11.72
N THR A 257 -3.96 -3.57 11.87
CA THR A 257 -3.62 -4.88 11.34
C THR A 257 -4.39 -5.12 10.05
N PHE A 258 -3.71 -5.60 9.02
CA PHE A 258 -4.31 -5.96 7.74
C PHE A 258 -4.43 -7.48 7.66
N ARG A 259 -5.64 -7.96 7.42
CA ARG A 259 -5.95 -9.38 7.26
C ARG A 259 -6.51 -9.63 5.88
N VAL A 260 -5.74 -10.35 5.07
CA VAL A 260 -6.20 -10.79 3.75
C VAL A 260 -7.07 -12.03 3.92
N VAL A 261 -8.24 -12.02 3.30
CA VAL A 261 -9.24 -13.08 3.40
C VAL A 261 -9.62 -13.64 2.03
N ASP A 262 -9.97 -14.93 2.01
CA ASP A 262 -10.54 -15.58 0.84
C ASP A 262 -12.01 -15.21 0.63
N GLU A 263 -12.63 -15.79 -0.39
CA GLU A 263 -14.04 -15.57 -0.74
C GLU A 263 -15.03 -15.99 0.36
N ASN A 264 -14.61 -16.89 1.27
CA ASN A 264 -15.42 -17.37 2.38
C ASN A 264 -15.17 -16.58 3.67
N GLY A 265 -14.30 -15.55 3.61
CA GLY A 265 -13.89 -14.76 4.77
C GLY A 265 -12.84 -15.44 5.65
N LYS A 266 -12.23 -16.56 5.19
CA LYS A 266 -11.16 -17.25 5.90
C LYS A 266 -9.84 -16.50 5.72
N LYS A 267 -9.09 -16.36 6.81
CA LYS A 267 -7.77 -15.73 6.84
C LYS A 267 -6.79 -16.47 5.92
N ILE A 268 -6.15 -15.71 5.02
CA ILE A 268 -5.06 -16.16 4.17
C ILE A 268 -3.71 -15.75 4.78
N ALA A 269 -3.58 -14.46 5.12
CA ALA A 269 -2.39 -13.88 5.73
C ALA A 269 -2.78 -12.67 6.58
N GLU A 270 -1.85 -12.24 7.44
CA GLU A 270 -2.05 -11.09 8.32
C GLU A 270 -0.71 -10.44 8.63
N SER A 271 -0.64 -9.12 8.57
CA SER A 271 0.52 -8.32 8.94
C SER A 271 0.08 -6.87 9.22
N MET A 272 0.88 -6.13 10.00
CA MET A 272 0.76 -4.68 10.14
C MET A 272 1.41 -3.93 8.96
N ASN A 273 2.16 -4.65 8.12
CA ASN A 273 2.79 -4.11 6.92
C ASN A 273 2.04 -4.57 5.67
N LEU A 274 1.31 -3.63 5.05
CA LEU A 274 0.52 -3.90 3.84
C LEU A 274 1.42 -4.25 2.64
N ASP A 275 2.60 -3.62 2.52
CA ASP A 275 3.52 -3.88 1.41
C ASP A 275 4.12 -5.30 1.50
N GLU A 276 4.36 -5.79 2.72
CA GLU A 276 4.76 -7.18 2.96
C GLU A 276 3.67 -8.17 2.51
N LEU A 277 2.41 -7.89 2.84
CA LEU A 277 1.28 -8.73 2.39
C LEU A 277 1.15 -8.72 0.87
N LYS A 278 1.27 -7.56 0.23
CA LYS A 278 1.25 -7.44 -1.24
C LYS A 278 2.39 -8.23 -1.88
N PHE A 279 3.59 -8.14 -1.32
CA PHE A 279 4.74 -8.88 -1.81
C PHE A 279 4.55 -10.40 -1.69
N ASN A 280 4.15 -10.87 -0.51
CA ASN A 280 4.02 -12.29 -0.22
C ASN A 280 2.85 -12.96 -0.96
N LEU A 281 1.83 -12.20 -1.32
CA LEU A 281 0.61 -12.70 -1.95
C LEU A 281 0.49 -12.33 -3.43
N LYS A 282 1.52 -11.72 -4.04
CA LYS A 282 1.48 -11.23 -5.42
C LYS A 282 0.97 -12.30 -6.41
N ASP A 283 1.57 -13.48 -6.41
CA ASP A 283 1.18 -14.55 -7.35
C ASP A 283 -0.29 -14.99 -7.13
N ARG A 284 -0.73 -15.06 -5.88
CA ARG A 284 -2.12 -15.42 -5.54
C ARG A 284 -3.13 -14.33 -5.90
N VAL A 285 -2.75 -13.06 -5.78
CA VAL A 285 -3.58 -11.93 -6.23
C VAL A 285 -3.72 -11.99 -7.74
N GLN A 286 -2.61 -12.20 -8.45
CA GLN A 286 -2.61 -12.35 -9.90
C GLN A 286 -3.51 -13.52 -10.37
N GLU A 287 -3.36 -14.70 -9.77
CA GLU A 287 -4.23 -15.86 -10.04
C GLU A 287 -5.71 -15.54 -9.77
N SER A 288 -6.00 -14.83 -8.67
CA SER A 288 -7.36 -14.44 -8.32
C SER A 288 -7.97 -13.44 -9.31
N ILE A 289 -7.17 -12.49 -9.81
CA ILE A 289 -7.60 -11.52 -10.82
C ILE A 289 -7.85 -12.23 -12.15
N SER A 290 -6.94 -13.10 -12.58
CA SER A 290 -7.12 -13.91 -13.81
C SER A 290 -8.34 -14.84 -13.73
N ALA A 291 -8.61 -15.44 -12.57
CA ALA A 291 -9.78 -16.28 -12.36
C ALA A 291 -11.12 -15.50 -12.39
N VAL A 292 -11.11 -14.24 -11.95
CA VAL A 292 -12.29 -13.36 -12.01
C VAL A 292 -12.59 -12.94 -13.44
N ALA A 293 -11.56 -12.79 -14.27
CA ALA A 293 -11.67 -12.37 -15.67
C ALA A 293 -11.91 -13.54 -16.66
N ASP A 294 -12.64 -14.57 -16.24
CA ASP A 294 -12.92 -15.83 -16.96
C ASP A 294 -13.62 -15.68 -18.34
N ASP A 295 -13.71 -14.46 -18.88
CA ASP A 295 -14.35 -14.13 -20.16
C ASP A 295 -13.41 -14.19 -21.38
N GLY A 296 -12.29 -14.94 -21.33
CA GLY A 296 -11.47 -15.16 -22.51
C GLY A 296 -10.60 -13.97 -22.95
N ILE A 297 -10.33 -13.02 -22.04
CA ILE A 297 -9.46 -11.85 -22.33
C ILE A 297 -7.98 -12.30 -22.46
N GLU A 298 -7.54 -13.22 -21.59
CA GLU A 298 -6.16 -13.74 -21.66
C GLU A 298 -5.99 -14.66 -22.86
N GLN A 299 -5.01 -14.37 -23.69
CA GLN A 299 -4.67 -15.11 -24.91
C GLN A 299 -3.16 -15.24 -25.03
N SER A 300 -2.69 -16.23 -25.80
CA SER A 300 -1.27 -16.49 -26.02
C SER A 300 -1.01 -16.92 -27.45
N GLY A 301 0.24 -16.79 -27.92
CA GLY A 301 0.65 -17.26 -29.23
C GLY A 301 0.15 -16.42 -30.41
N LEU A 302 -0.11 -15.15 -30.19
CA LEU A 302 -0.62 -14.22 -31.21
C LEU A 302 0.55 -13.61 -32.01
N HIS A 303 0.41 -13.53 -33.32
CA HIS A 303 1.41 -12.90 -34.21
C HIS A 303 0.92 -11.62 -34.88
N ILE A 304 -0.37 -11.39 -34.87
CA ILE A 304 -1.05 -10.21 -35.43
C ILE A 304 -2.06 -9.70 -34.42
N TRP A 305 -2.57 -8.49 -34.60
CA TRP A 305 -3.70 -7.98 -33.83
C TRP A 305 -4.97 -8.71 -34.28
N SER A 306 -5.30 -9.80 -33.61
CA SER A 306 -6.48 -10.67 -33.92
C SER A 306 -7.44 -10.79 -32.72
N PHE A 307 -7.35 -9.88 -31.78
CA PHE A 307 -8.18 -9.80 -30.59
C PHE A 307 -9.04 -8.52 -30.61
N ALA A 308 -10.03 -8.47 -29.74
CA ALA A 308 -10.90 -7.30 -29.60
C ALA A 308 -10.13 -6.08 -29.07
N ASP A 309 -10.72 -4.89 -29.15
CA ASP A 309 -10.18 -3.68 -28.54
C ASP A 309 -9.84 -3.93 -27.09
N LEU A 310 -8.65 -3.50 -26.68
CA LEU A 310 -8.13 -3.73 -25.36
C LEU A 310 -8.52 -2.60 -24.41
N PRO A 311 -9.37 -2.81 -23.41
CA PRO A 311 -9.72 -1.74 -22.49
C PRO A 311 -8.50 -1.36 -21.65
N GLN A 312 -8.29 -0.07 -21.41
CA GLN A 312 -7.18 0.39 -20.55
C GLN A 312 -7.35 -0.07 -19.09
N CYS A 313 -8.59 -0.24 -18.64
CA CYS A 313 -8.93 -0.81 -17.34
C CYS A 313 -10.13 -1.73 -17.51
N TYR A 314 -10.03 -2.93 -16.98
CA TYR A 314 -11.10 -3.91 -16.89
C TYR A 314 -11.68 -3.89 -15.49
N GLU A 315 -12.98 -3.63 -15.36
CA GLU A 315 -13.67 -3.63 -14.08
C GLU A 315 -14.77 -4.68 -14.08
N GLN A 316 -14.70 -5.62 -13.14
CA GLN A 316 -15.73 -6.61 -12.93
C GLN A 316 -16.30 -6.53 -11.52
N LYS A 317 -17.63 -6.46 -11.42
CA LYS A 317 -18.32 -6.52 -10.12
C LYS A 317 -18.52 -7.97 -9.71
N GLN A 318 -17.89 -8.37 -8.61
CA GLN A 318 -18.06 -9.69 -8.02
C GLN A 318 -18.47 -9.54 -6.55
N ARG A 319 -19.62 -10.13 -6.17
CA ARG A 319 -20.13 -10.17 -4.78
C ARG A 319 -20.14 -8.82 -4.05
N GLY A 320 -20.41 -7.71 -4.78
CA GLY A 320 -20.49 -6.36 -4.21
C GLY A 320 -19.16 -5.58 -4.16
N PHE A 321 -18.09 -6.14 -4.72
CA PHE A 321 -16.80 -5.47 -4.90
C PHE A 321 -16.52 -5.23 -6.38
N SER A 322 -15.81 -4.14 -6.72
CA SER A 322 -15.30 -3.92 -8.07
C SER A 322 -13.82 -4.34 -8.09
N VAL A 323 -13.53 -5.44 -8.79
CA VAL A 323 -12.16 -5.88 -9.05
C VAL A 323 -11.68 -5.15 -10.29
N LYS A 324 -10.53 -4.47 -10.19
CA LYS A 324 -9.86 -3.79 -11.29
C LYS A 324 -8.67 -4.63 -11.76
N ALA A 325 -8.56 -4.75 -13.08
CA ALA A 325 -7.42 -5.37 -13.74
C ALA A 325 -7.00 -4.53 -14.95
N PHE A 326 -5.75 -4.60 -15.31
CA PHE A 326 -5.13 -3.80 -16.35
C PHE A 326 -4.60 -4.72 -17.45
N PRO A 327 -5.36 -4.96 -18.54
CA PRO A 327 -4.94 -5.83 -19.62
C PRO A 327 -3.80 -5.19 -20.42
N ALA A 328 -2.79 -5.99 -20.79
CA ALA A 328 -1.70 -5.58 -21.65
C ALA A 328 -1.27 -6.68 -22.60
N ILE A 329 -0.71 -6.27 -23.74
CA ILE A 329 0.03 -7.15 -24.63
C ILE A 329 1.37 -7.49 -23.97
N VAL A 330 1.72 -8.77 -23.91
CA VAL A 330 2.98 -9.27 -23.32
C VAL A 330 3.87 -9.87 -24.40
N ASP A 331 5.19 -9.70 -24.25
CA ASP A 331 6.20 -10.34 -25.11
C ASP A 331 6.38 -11.82 -24.72
N GLU A 332 6.09 -12.73 -25.62
CA GLU A 332 6.31 -14.19 -25.49
C GLU A 332 7.51 -14.67 -26.35
N LYS A 333 8.43 -13.76 -26.74
CA LYS A 333 9.58 -13.94 -27.60
C LYS A 333 9.22 -14.15 -29.08
N ASP A 334 8.64 -15.29 -29.42
CA ASP A 334 8.26 -15.61 -30.81
C ASP A 334 6.83 -15.20 -31.16
N ALA A 335 6.05 -14.77 -30.16
CA ALA A 335 4.66 -14.35 -30.25
C ALA A 335 4.38 -13.25 -29.23
N VAL A 336 3.14 -12.81 -29.18
CA VAL A 336 2.61 -12.00 -28.07
C VAL A 336 1.40 -12.66 -27.46
N GLY A 337 1.12 -12.33 -26.21
CA GLY A 337 -0.09 -12.72 -25.51
C GLY A 337 -0.81 -11.50 -24.93
N ILE A 338 -1.98 -11.72 -24.35
CA ILE A 338 -2.68 -10.73 -23.55
C ILE A 338 -2.75 -11.26 -22.13
N LYS A 339 -2.35 -10.46 -21.16
CA LYS A 339 -2.43 -10.78 -19.73
C LYS A 339 -3.01 -9.61 -18.94
N LEU A 340 -3.59 -9.92 -17.80
CA LEU A 340 -4.11 -8.96 -16.86
C LEU A 340 -3.05 -8.63 -15.82
N PHE A 341 -2.92 -7.36 -15.48
CA PHE A 341 -1.97 -6.87 -14.48
C PHE A 341 -2.70 -6.21 -13.32
N GLU A 342 -2.04 -6.14 -12.18
CA GLU A 342 -2.59 -5.58 -10.95
C GLU A 342 -2.57 -4.05 -10.93
N THR A 343 -1.63 -3.44 -11.66
CA THR A 343 -1.39 -2.00 -11.64
C THR A 343 -1.21 -1.42 -13.04
N GLU A 344 -1.57 -0.15 -13.21
CA GLU A 344 -1.33 0.59 -14.46
C GLU A 344 0.15 0.63 -14.85
N PHE A 345 1.03 0.65 -13.86
CA PHE A 345 2.47 0.65 -14.12
C PHE A 345 2.95 -0.69 -14.72
N GLU A 346 2.54 -1.82 -14.13
CA GLU A 346 2.87 -3.15 -14.68
C GLU A 346 2.28 -3.31 -16.09
N GLN A 347 1.06 -2.81 -16.31
CA GLN A 347 0.43 -2.73 -17.62
C GLN A 347 1.30 -1.95 -18.60
N ALA A 348 1.76 -0.74 -18.23
CA ALA A 348 2.56 0.11 -19.11
C ALA A 348 3.89 -0.56 -19.50
N VAL A 349 4.57 -1.18 -18.52
CA VAL A 349 5.82 -1.91 -18.77
C VAL A 349 5.60 -3.10 -19.72
N ALA A 350 4.55 -3.89 -19.46
CA ALA A 350 4.20 -5.04 -20.30
C ALA A 350 3.77 -4.60 -21.69
N MET A 351 2.93 -3.57 -21.77
CA MET A 351 2.44 -3.00 -23.04
C MET A 351 3.59 -2.48 -23.92
N GLN A 352 4.58 -1.80 -23.32
CA GLN A 352 5.78 -1.36 -24.05
C GLN A 352 6.51 -2.54 -24.70
N GLN A 353 6.72 -3.61 -23.95
CA GLN A 353 7.44 -4.79 -24.44
C GLN A 353 6.61 -5.58 -25.45
N GLY A 354 5.33 -5.81 -25.16
CA GLY A 354 4.43 -6.58 -25.99
C GLY A 354 4.11 -5.87 -27.30
N LEU A 355 3.80 -4.56 -27.26
CA LEU A 355 3.53 -3.78 -28.47
C LEU A 355 4.76 -3.69 -29.38
N ARG A 356 5.96 -3.48 -28.80
CA ARG A 356 7.23 -3.55 -29.54
C ARG A 356 7.38 -4.92 -30.23
N ARG A 357 7.18 -6.02 -29.51
CA ARG A 357 7.25 -7.38 -30.09
C ARG A 357 6.25 -7.55 -31.23
N LEU A 358 5.01 -7.14 -31.04
CA LEU A 358 3.96 -7.24 -32.06
C LEU A 358 4.30 -6.45 -33.31
N LEU A 359 4.85 -5.23 -33.17
CA LEU A 359 5.33 -4.43 -34.31
C LEU A 359 6.47 -5.13 -35.03
N LEU A 360 7.46 -5.67 -34.32
CA LEU A 360 8.60 -6.38 -34.93
C LEU A 360 8.19 -7.67 -35.67
N LEU A 361 7.11 -8.31 -35.25
CA LEU A 361 6.53 -9.45 -35.99
C LEU A 361 5.83 -9.01 -37.29
N ASN A 362 5.36 -7.76 -37.37
CA ASN A 362 4.55 -7.26 -38.50
C ASN A 362 5.26 -6.23 -39.41
N VAL A 363 6.52 -5.89 -39.09
CA VAL A 363 7.34 -4.96 -39.86
C VAL A 363 8.63 -5.64 -40.33
N SER A 364 9.08 -5.34 -41.54
CA SER A 364 10.32 -5.90 -42.08
C SER A 364 11.53 -5.47 -41.25
N SER A 365 12.38 -6.42 -40.87
CA SER A 365 13.60 -6.15 -40.11
C SER A 365 14.54 -5.19 -40.82
N PRO A 366 15.05 -4.12 -40.16
CA PRO A 366 15.97 -3.16 -40.73
C PRO A 366 17.41 -3.68 -40.89
N ILE A 367 17.70 -4.91 -40.51
CA ILE A 367 19.06 -5.50 -40.49
C ILE A 367 19.75 -5.39 -41.85
N LYS A 368 19.07 -5.69 -42.95
CA LYS A 368 19.65 -5.58 -44.29
C LYS A 368 20.02 -4.13 -44.61
N TYR A 369 19.14 -3.19 -44.33
CA TYR A 369 19.35 -1.76 -44.53
C TYR A 369 20.52 -1.22 -43.68
N LEU A 370 20.60 -1.63 -42.42
CA LEU A 370 21.74 -1.34 -41.53
C LEU A 370 23.04 -1.87 -42.13
N HIS A 371 23.03 -3.10 -42.69
CA HIS A 371 24.17 -3.69 -43.31
C HIS A 371 24.70 -2.90 -44.51
N GLU A 372 23.88 -2.20 -45.22
CA GLU A 372 24.27 -1.36 -46.38
C GLU A 372 24.73 0.04 -45.97
N LYS A 373 24.09 0.63 -44.95
CA LYS A 373 24.27 2.03 -44.57
C LYS A 373 25.29 2.27 -43.44
N LEU A 374 25.63 1.27 -42.61
CA LEU A 374 26.64 1.44 -41.57
C LEU A 374 28.07 1.29 -42.10
N PRO A 375 28.85 2.39 -42.12
CA PRO A 375 30.20 2.40 -42.74
C PRO A 375 31.23 1.59 -41.93
N ASN A 376 31.06 1.38 -40.63
CA ASN A 376 32.09 0.87 -39.71
C ASN A 376 31.67 -0.41 -38.92
N LYS A 377 30.97 -1.35 -39.54
CA LYS A 377 30.48 -2.58 -38.92
C LYS A 377 31.54 -3.37 -38.14
N ALA A 378 32.76 -3.48 -38.73
CA ALA A 378 33.87 -4.20 -38.11
C ALA A 378 34.30 -3.54 -36.77
N LYS A 379 34.22 -2.22 -36.69
CA LYS A 379 34.54 -1.48 -35.45
C LYS A 379 33.46 -1.70 -34.38
N LEU A 380 32.18 -1.61 -34.75
CA LEU A 380 31.06 -1.91 -33.85
C LEU A 380 31.21 -3.31 -33.24
N GLY A 381 31.51 -4.29 -34.10
CA GLY A 381 31.76 -5.66 -33.63
C GLY A 381 32.93 -5.75 -32.66
N LEU A 382 34.06 -5.16 -33.01
CA LEU A 382 35.27 -5.17 -32.18
C LEU A 382 35.05 -4.49 -30.82
N TYR A 383 34.33 -3.37 -30.78
CA TYR A 383 34.13 -2.58 -29.58
C TYR A 383 33.08 -3.17 -28.63
N PHE A 384 32.09 -3.89 -29.17
CA PHE A 384 31.03 -4.52 -28.40
C PHE A 384 31.36 -5.96 -27.96
N THR A 385 32.32 -6.64 -28.62
CA THR A 385 32.73 -8.02 -28.23
C THR A 385 32.91 -8.27 -26.73
N PRO A 386 33.44 -7.32 -25.92
CA PRO A 386 33.55 -7.51 -24.46
C PRO A 386 32.21 -7.62 -23.74
N PHE A 387 31.10 -7.18 -24.35
CA PHE A 387 29.76 -7.11 -23.74
C PHE A 387 28.81 -8.17 -24.30
N GLY A 388 29.06 -8.71 -25.51
CA GLY A 388 28.17 -9.67 -26.16
C GLY A 388 28.37 -9.76 -27.67
N ARG A 389 27.41 -10.38 -28.35
CA ARG A 389 27.44 -10.51 -29.80
C ARG A 389 26.96 -9.23 -30.47
N VAL A 390 27.46 -8.95 -31.69
CA VAL A 390 27.03 -7.79 -32.46
C VAL A 390 25.56 -7.82 -32.82
N LEU A 391 24.99 -9.02 -33.00
CA LEU A 391 23.56 -9.20 -33.26
C LEU A 391 22.72 -8.70 -32.09
N ASP A 392 23.14 -9.02 -30.86
CA ASP A 392 22.44 -8.57 -29.65
C ASP A 392 22.44 -7.02 -29.53
N LEU A 393 23.52 -6.37 -29.98
CA LEU A 393 23.59 -4.90 -30.06
C LEU A 393 22.67 -4.33 -31.13
N ILE A 394 22.61 -4.98 -32.30
CA ILE A 394 21.71 -4.56 -33.38
C ILE A 394 20.27 -4.66 -32.95
N ASP A 395 19.89 -5.77 -32.28
CA ASP A 395 18.55 -5.97 -31.75
C ASP A 395 18.23 -4.89 -30.68
N ASP A 396 19.19 -4.56 -29.80
CA ASP A 396 19.07 -3.48 -28.81
C ASP A 396 18.83 -2.10 -29.47
N CYS A 397 19.51 -1.82 -30.59
CA CYS A 397 19.27 -0.60 -31.36
C CYS A 397 17.89 -0.58 -32.04
N ILE A 398 17.43 -1.71 -32.56
CA ILE A 398 16.11 -1.85 -33.18
C ILE A 398 15.02 -1.68 -32.12
N ASP A 399 15.15 -2.32 -30.96
CA ASP A 399 14.23 -2.18 -29.84
C ASP A 399 14.10 -0.73 -29.40
N CYS A 400 15.23 -0.02 -29.26
CA CYS A 400 15.26 1.41 -28.95
C CYS A 400 14.57 2.26 -30.04
N ALA A 401 14.74 1.90 -31.31
CA ALA A 401 14.12 2.61 -32.42
C ALA A 401 12.59 2.44 -32.41
N VAL A 402 12.11 1.24 -32.19
CA VAL A 402 10.66 0.97 -32.07
C VAL A 402 10.08 1.70 -30.87
N ASP A 403 10.74 1.66 -29.70
CA ASP A 403 10.28 2.36 -28.50
C ASP A 403 10.17 3.88 -28.75
N LYS A 404 11.17 4.47 -29.44
CA LYS A 404 11.11 5.87 -29.84
C LYS A 404 9.93 6.15 -30.78
N LEU A 405 9.71 5.32 -31.77
CA LEU A 405 8.63 5.51 -32.75
C LEU A 405 7.24 5.34 -32.12
N ILE A 406 7.07 4.45 -31.14
CA ILE A 406 5.85 4.35 -30.35
C ILE A 406 5.61 5.69 -29.61
N ALA A 407 6.63 6.25 -28.98
CA ALA A 407 6.53 7.53 -28.27
C ALA A 407 6.23 8.70 -29.24
N ASP A 408 6.89 8.77 -30.39
CA ASP A 408 6.68 9.81 -31.41
C ASP A 408 5.28 9.74 -32.03
N PHE A 409 4.68 8.54 -32.11
CA PHE A 409 3.30 8.35 -32.60
C PHE A 409 2.25 8.85 -31.61
N GLY A 410 2.59 8.97 -30.34
CA GLY A 410 1.69 9.43 -29.26
C GLY A 410 1.47 8.41 -28.16
N GLY A 411 2.25 7.33 -28.11
CA GLY A 411 2.20 6.30 -27.09
C GLY A 411 1.48 5.02 -27.51
N PHE A 412 0.88 4.33 -26.53
CA PHE A 412 0.24 3.02 -26.76
C PHE A 412 -1.06 3.15 -27.55
N VAL A 413 -1.35 2.12 -28.32
CA VAL A 413 -2.61 1.94 -29.06
C VAL A 413 -3.41 0.79 -28.43
N TRP A 414 -4.74 0.89 -28.44
CA TRP A 414 -5.63 0.01 -27.71
C TRP A 414 -6.67 -0.69 -28.62
N ASP A 415 -6.63 -0.40 -29.91
CA ASP A 415 -7.52 -0.96 -30.92
C ASP A 415 -6.75 -1.33 -32.20
N GLU A 416 -7.35 -2.17 -33.04
CA GLU A 416 -6.77 -2.64 -34.28
C GLU A 416 -6.43 -1.50 -35.26
N ALA A 417 -7.34 -0.53 -35.39
CA ALA A 417 -7.18 0.59 -36.31
C ALA A 417 -6.00 1.50 -35.89
N GLY A 418 -5.84 1.71 -34.59
CA GLY A 418 -4.67 2.40 -34.02
C GLY A 418 -3.37 1.63 -34.27
N PHE A 419 -3.40 0.30 -34.08
CA PHE A 419 -2.24 -0.54 -34.36
C PHE A 419 -1.83 -0.53 -35.84
N GLU A 420 -2.77 -0.58 -36.76
CA GLU A 420 -2.47 -0.50 -38.20
C GLU A 420 -1.77 0.81 -38.56
N LYS A 421 -2.26 1.94 -38.04
CA LYS A 421 -1.64 3.26 -38.26
C LYS A 421 -0.23 3.33 -37.65
N LEU A 422 -0.07 2.83 -36.41
CA LEU A 422 1.24 2.77 -35.76
C LEU A 422 2.20 1.85 -36.50
N ARG A 423 1.76 0.66 -36.93
CA ARG A 423 2.56 -0.26 -37.74
C ARG A 423 3.06 0.38 -39.05
N ASP A 424 2.18 1.09 -39.76
CA ASP A 424 2.56 1.75 -41.02
C ASP A 424 3.53 2.90 -40.74
N PHE A 425 3.32 3.71 -39.72
CA PHE A 425 4.25 4.73 -39.25
C PHE A 425 5.63 4.16 -38.90
N VAL A 426 5.66 3.06 -38.13
CA VAL A 426 6.92 2.37 -37.78
C VAL A 426 7.60 1.81 -39.04
N ARG A 427 6.85 1.22 -39.99
CA ARG A 427 7.38 0.66 -41.23
C ARG A 427 8.11 1.75 -42.08
N GLU A 428 7.56 2.93 -42.12
CA GLU A 428 8.13 4.07 -42.89
C GLU A 428 9.41 4.60 -42.24
N ASN A 429 9.49 4.67 -40.92
CA ASN A 429 10.54 5.42 -40.22
C ASN A 429 11.62 4.52 -39.56
N LEU A 430 11.37 3.22 -39.37
CA LEU A 430 12.24 2.31 -38.58
C LEU A 430 13.67 2.27 -39.13
N ASN A 431 13.84 2.22 -40.42
CA ASN A 431 15.16 2.11 -41.05
C ASN A 431 16.06 3.34 -40.74
N GLU A 432 15.53 4.54 -40.89
CA GLU A 432 16.28 5.79 -40.67
C GLU A 432 16.59 5.98 -39.17
N VAL A 433 15.61 5.77 -38.32
CA VAL A 433 15.80 5.91 -36.87
C VAL A 433 16.81 4.89 -36.35
N THR A 434 16.78 3.65 -36.84
CA THR A 434 17.74 2.61 -36.42
C THR A 434 19.16 2.96 -36.87
N VAL A 435 19.36 3.51 -38.07
CA VAL A 435 20.68 3.97 -38.53
C VAL A 435 21.20 5.12 -37.67
N ASP A 436 20.37 6.09 -37.34
CA ASP A 436 20.76 7.21 -36.48
C ASP A 436 21.18 6.74 -35.08
N ILE A 437 20.40 5.82 -34.47
CA ILE A 437 20.76 5.19 -33.19
C ILE A 437 22.10 4.46 -33.33
N ALA A 438 22.28 3.63 -34.34
CA ALA A 438 23.50 2.86 -34.54
C ALA A 438 24.74 3.73 -34.72
N GLN A 439 24.61 4.90 -35.37
CA GLN A 439 25.68 5.88 -35.47
C GLN A 439 26.05 6.52 -34.13
N LYS A 440 25.06 6.89 -33.32
CA LYS A 440 25.29 7.38 -31.96
C LYS A 440 25.96 6.32 -31.07
N VAL A 441 25.50 5.07 -31.16
CA VAL A 441 26.07 3.92 -30.44
C VAL A 441 27.52 3.65 -30.88
N GLU A 442 27.86 3.78 -32.20
CA GLU A 442 29.25 3.66 -32.65
C GLU A 442 30.15 4.70 -31.99
N GLN A 443 29.71 5.96 -31.91
CA GLN A 443 30.46 7.02 -31.24
C GLN A 443 30.66 6.73 -29.76
N ILE A 444 29.62 6.28 -29.06
CA ILE A 444 29.64 5.89 -27.64
C ILE A 444 30.63 4.74 -27.42
N LEU A 445 30.54 3.68 -28.22
CA LEU A 445 31.43 2.52 -28.10
C LEU A 445 32.89 2.84 -28.46
N SER A 446 33.11 3.72 -29.43
CA SER A 446 34.44 4.21 -29.79
C SER A 446 35.10 4.95 -28.61
N LEU A 447 34.36 5.86 -27.97
CA LEU A 447 34.81 6.55 -26.75
C LEU A 447 35.09 5.58 -25.62
N ASN A 448 34.17 4.65 -25.34
CA ASN A 448 34.34 3.65 -24.31
C ASN A 448 35.57 2.77 -24.54
N HIS A 449 35.82 2.36 -25.82
CA HIS A 449 37.01 1.59 -26.15
C HIS A 449 38.28 2.40 -25.89
N ALA A 450 38.34 3.66 -26.33
CA ALA A 450 39.49 4.54 -26.09
C ALA A 450 39.77 4.75 -24.61
N LEU A 451 38.73 4.96 -23.80
CA LEU A 451 38.84 5.09 -22.36
C LEU A 451 39.38 3.81 -21.71
N ASN A 452 38.87 2.63 -22.09
CA ASN A 452 39.37 1.35 -21.58
C ASN A 452 40.85 1.10 -21.96
N GLN A 453 41.33 1.56 -23.14
CA GLN A 453 42.75 1.50 -23.51
C GLN A 453 43.61 2.43 -22.63
N ARG A 454 43.13 3.63 -22.33
CA ARG A 454 43.81 4.56 -21.41
C ARG A 454 43.94 3.98 -20.01
N LEU A 455 42.89 3.27 -19.51
CA LEU A 455 42.89 2.64 -18.19
C LEU A 455 43.74 1.38 -18.10
N LYS A 456 44.27 0.83 -19.23
CA LYS A 456 45.21 -0.30 -19.25
C LYS A 456 46.69 0.15 -19.19
N GLY A 457 46.97 1.45 -19.30
CA GLY A 457 48.32 2.02 -19.25
C GLY A 457 49.00 1.89 -17.92
N LYS A 458 50.25 2.37 -17.81
CA LYS A 458 51.00 2.39 -16.54
C LYS A 458 50.22 3.21 -15.52
N MET A 459 49.86 2.57 -14.41
CA MET A 459 49.07 3.15 -13.34
C MET A 459 50.01 3.57 -12.19
N ASP A 460 49.88 4.82 -11.75
CA ASP A 460 50.43 5.26 -10.47
C ASP A 460 49.51 4.79 -9.35
N PHE A 461 50.08 4.23 -8.29
CA PHE A 461 49.31 3.76 -7.11
C PHE A 461 48.43 4.85 -6.51
N THR A 462 48.85 6.12 -6.59
CA THR A 462 48.06 7.27 -6.11
C THR A 462 46.73 7.46 -6.83
N MET A 463 46.61 6.99 -8.08
CA MET A 463 45.42 7.08 -8.91
C MET A 463 44.52 5.85 -8.87
N ALA A 464 44.92 4.78 -8.16
CA ALA A 464 44.24 3.49 -8.18
C ALA A 464 42.77 3.59 -7.81
N PHE A 465 42.41 4.42 -6.82
CA PHE A 465 41.01 4.63 -6.41
C PHE A 465 40.18 5.30 -7.50
N ALA A 466 40.70 6.34 -8.15
CA ALA A 466 40.02 7.03 -9.25
C ALA A 466 39.81 6.11 -10.45
N PHE A 467 40.80 5.29 -10.81
CA PHE A 467 40.66 4.30 -11.89
C PHE A 467 39.61 3.22 -11.56
N SER A 468 39.54 2.79 -10.29
CA SER A 468 38.53 1.85 -9.85
C SER A 468 37.13 2.43 -9.97
N ASP A 469 36.91 3.66 -9.49
CA ASP A 469 35.63 4.38 -9.63
C ASP A 469 35.23 4.56 -11.10
N ILE A 470 36.18 4.98 -11.96
CA ILE A 470 35.91 5.13 -13.40
C ILE A 470 35.52 3.79 -14.05
N LYS A 471 36.16 2.68 -13.70
CA LYS A 471 35.79 1.35 -14.22
C LYS A 471 34.38 0.96 -13.82
N VAL A 472 34.00 1.21 -12.57
CA VAL A 472 32.63 0.97 -12.09
C VAL A 472 31.65 1.85 -12.85
N GLN A 473 31.95 3.13 -13.04
CA GLN A 473 31.12 4.05 -13.81
C GLN A 473 30.95 3.58 -15.26
N LEU A 474 32.03 3.21 -15.95
CA LEU A 474 31.96 2.69 -17.32
C LEU A 474 31.10 1.44 -17.42
N GLY A 475 31.26 0.48 -16.49
CA GLY A 475 30.42 -0.72 -16.42
C GLY A 475 28.95 -0.42 -16.14
N GLY A 476 28.66 0.67 -15.44
CA GLY A 476 27.31 1.16 -15.20
C GLY A 476 26.69 1.88 -16.41
N LEU A 477 27.50 2.47 -17.30
CA LEU A 477 27.01 3.17 -18.49
C LEU A 477 26.87 2.26 -19.70
N ILE A 478 27.84 1.34 -19.90
CA ILE A 478 27.90 0.46 -21.08
C ILE A 478 27.84 -1.00 -20.62
N TYR A 479 26.75 -1.66 -20.93
CA TYR A 479 26.45 -3.06 -20.57
C TYR A 479 25.47 -3.66 -21.62
N PRO A 480 25.27 -4.99 -21.69
CA PRO A 480 24.30 -5.57 -22.62
C PRO A 480 22.90 -5.01 -22.44
N GLY A 481 22.27 -4.53 -23.51
CA GLY A 481 20.94 -3.92 -23.47
C GLY A 481 20.94 -2.44 -23.04
N PHE A 482 22.09 -1.75 -23.03
CA PHE A 482 22.16 -0.37 -22.56
C PHE A 482 21.46 0.63 -23.49
N VAL A 483 21.32 0.32 -24.78
CA VAL A 483 20.74 1.24 -25.78
C VAL A 483 19.25 1.41 -25.52
N GLN A 484 18.51 0.32 -25.49
CA GLN A 484 17.07 0.31 -25.23
C GLN A 484 16.76 0.82 -23.82
N LYS A 485 17.51 0.35 -22.79
CA LYS A 485 17.30 0.77 -21.41
C LYS A 485 17.59 2.23 -21.12
N SER A 486 18.50 2.84 -21.87
CA SER A 486 18.77 4.29 -21.77
C SER A 486 17.73 5.10 -22.55
N GLY A 487 17.23 4.57 -23.64
CA GLY A 487 16.34 5.25 -24.56
C GLY A 487 17.06 6.24 -25.47
N TYR A 488 16.42 6.57 -26.58
CA TYR A 488 16.97 7.43 -27.64
C TYR A 488 17.46 8.77 -27.13
N ASP A 489 16.67 9.46 -26.31
CA ASP A 489 16.94 10.81 -25.81
C ASP A 489 18.14 10.89 -24.86
N ARG A 490 18.57 9.75 -24.32
CA ARG A 490 19.72 9.64 -23.41
C ARG A 490 21.04 9.29 -24.11
N LEU A 491 21.01 8.85 -25.36
CA LEU A 491 22.24 8.49 -26.07
C LEU A 491 23.24 9.67 -26.17
N PRO A 492 22.82 10.91 -26.43
CA PRO A 492 23.72 12.06 -26.36
C PRO A 492 24.29 12.32 -24.96
N ASP A 493 23.49 12.06 -23.91
CA ASP A 493 23.95 12.20 -22.53
C ASP A 493 25.03 11.16 -22.19
N LEU A 494 24.84 9.89 -22.60
CA LEU A 494 25.87 8.84 -22.43
C LEU A 494 27.19 9.24 -23.12
N GLN A 495 27.14 9.78 -24.32
CA GLN A 495 28.33 10.28 -25.00
C GLN A 495 29.03 11.39 -24.20
N ARG A 496 28.28 12.33 -23.66
CA ARG A 496 28.77 13.42 -22.81
C ARG A 496 29.36 12.90 -21.48
N TYR A 497 28.77 11.90 -20.89
CA TYR A 497 29.31 11.26 -19.65
C TYR A 497 30.66 10.59 -19.95
N LEU A 498 30.80 9.87 -21.05
CA LEU A 498 32.09 9.29 -21.46
C LEU A 498 33.14 10.36 -21.76
N GLN A 499 32.77 11.45 -22.40
CA GLN A 499 33.66 12.62 -22.59
C GLN A 499 34.07 13.25 -21.27
N ALA A 500 33.17 13.26 -20.26
CA ALA A 500 33.49 13.76 -18.93
C ALA A 500 34.53 12.86 -18.22
N ILE A 501 34.44 11.54 -18.40
CA ILE A 501 35.44 10.59 -17.91
C ILE A 501 36.80 10.86 -18.57
N ASP A 502 36.83 11.09 -19.88
CA ASP A 502 38.06 11.41 -20.60
C ASP A 502 38.72 12.67 -20.04
N LYS A 503 37.96 13.75 -19.85
CA LYS A 503 38.43 14.99 -19.23
C LYS A 503 38.87 14.81 -17.78
N ARG A 504 38.24 13.92 -17.02
CA ARG A 504 38.65 13.56 -15.64
C ARG A 504 40.02 12.89 -15.65
N ILE A 505 40.24 11.93 -16.56
CA ILE A 505 41.54 11.24 -16.68
C ILE A 505 42.64 12.24 -17.09
N ASP A 506 42.41 13.21 -17.96
CA ASP A 506 43.36 14.23 -18.32
C ASP A 506 43.80 15.11 -17.16
N LYS A 507 42.88 15.39 -16.22
CA LYS A 507 43.16 16.25 -15.05
C LYS A 507 43.68 15.49 -13.87
N LEU A 508 43.43 14.16 -13.79
CA LEU A 508 43.76 13.34 -12.65
C LEU A 508 45.25 13.39 -12.23
N ALA A 509 46.15 13.39 -13.24
CA ALA A 509 47.60 13.49 -13.00
C ALA A 509 48.02 14.83 -12.41
N GLN A 510 47.24 15.89 -12.56
CA GLN A 510 47.53 17.23 -12.10
C GLN A 510 47.14 17.45 -10.64
N ASP A 511 46.01 16.89 -10.20
CA ASP A 511 45.52 17.07 -8.83
C ASP A 511 44.66 15.87 -8.37
N VAL A 512 45.32 14.83 -7.88
CA VAL A 512 44.72 13.61 -7.33
C VAL A 512 43.87 13.91 -6.08
N ASN A 513 44.25 14.87 -5.26
CA ASN A 513 43.54 15.20 -4.03
C ASN A 513 42.20 15.86 -4.30
N ARG A 514 42.15 16.73 -5.30
CA ARG A 514 40.91 17.36 -5.75
C ARG A 514 39.96 16.30 -6.32
N ASP A 515 40.44 15.37 -7.14
CA ASP A 515 39.64 14.26 -7.67
C ASP A 515 39.06 13.42 -6.53
N ARG A 516 39.90 13.07 -5.53
CA ARG A 516 39.46 12.30 -4.37
C ARG A 516 38.36 13.00 -3.56
N ALA A 517 38.49 14.31 -3.34
CA ALA A 517 37.47 15.08 -2.64
C ALA A 517 36.13 15.12 -3.41
N ALA A 518 36.18 15.25 -4.74
CA ALA A 518 35.00 15.18 -5.61
C ALA A 518 34.38 13.78 -5.63
N MET A 519 35.22 12.74 -5.68
CA MET A 519 34.77 11.34 -5.65
C MET A 519 34.01 11.00 -4.37
N LEU A 520 34.47 11.45 -3.19
CA LEU A 520 33.79 11.23 -1.93
C LEU A 520 32.37 11.82 -1.90
N ARG A 521 32.17 12.98 -2.52
CA ARG A 521 30.84 13.59 -2.65
C ARG A 521 29.89 12.75 -3.51
N VAL A 522 30.41 12.19 -4.61
CA VAL A 522 29.64 11.29 -5.47
C VAL A 522 29.32 9.99 -4.73
N GLU A 523 30.29 9.42 -4.04
CA GLU A 523 30.13 8.18 -3.28
C GLU A 523 29.05 8.30 -2.20
N GLN A 524 29.00 9.43 -1.46
CA GLN A 524 27.96 9.71 -0.49
C GLN A 524 26.56 9.65 -1.12
N VAL A 525 26.36 10.28 -2.28
CA VAL A 525 25.07 10.28 -2.99
C VAL A 525 24.75 8.88 -3.51
N GLN A 526 25.74 8.16 -4.05
CA GLN A 526 25.55 6.79 -4.54
C GLN A 526 25.13 5.84 -3.42
N GLN A 527 25.76 5.94 -2.24
CA GLN A 527 25.40 5.14 -1.07
C GLN A 527 23.98 5.43 -0.62
N ALA A 528 23.57 6.70 -0.54
CA ALA A 528 22.21 7.08 -0.22
C ALA A 528 21.19 6.50 -1.23
N TYR A 529 21.51 6.59 -2.53
CA TYR A 529 20.65 6.01 -3.57
C TYR A 529 20.56 4.48 -3.47
N GLN A 530 21.66 3.77 -3.21
CA GLN A 530 21.63 2.32 -3.01
C GLN A 530 20.82 1.94 -1.76
N GLN A 531 20.91 2.72 -0.69
CA GLN A 531 20.08 2.51 0.51
C GLN A 531 18.61 2.74 0.22
N LEU A 532 18.24 3.76 -0.57
CA LEU A 532 16.89 3.97 -1.04
C LEU A 532 16.39 2.75 -1.82
N LEU A 533 17.14 2.29 -2.82
CA LEU A 533 16.77 1.12 -3.62
C LEU A 533 16.60 -0.16 -2.77
N ALA A 534 17.42 -0.32 -1.73
CA ALA A 534 17.35 -1.46 -0.81
C ALA A 534 16.11 -1.40 0.12
N LYS A 535 15.61 -0.20 0.42
CA LYS A 535 14.40 0.01 1.23
C LYS A 535 13.11 -0.13 0.42
N LEU A 536 13.18 0.02 -0.91
CA LEU A 536 12.01 -0.08 -1.75
C LEU A 536 11.47 -1.53 -1.75
N PRO A 537 10.17 -1.72 -1.64
CA PRO A 537 9.54 -3.02 -1.78
C PRO A 537 9.91 -3.61 -3.15
N LYS A 538 10.48 -4.81 -3.15
CA LYS A 538 10.84 -5.50 -4.41
C LYS A 538 9.64 -5.75 -5.33
N SER A 539 8.43 -5.66 -4.78
CA SER A 539 7.16 -5.79 -5.50
C SER A 539 6.72 -4.50 -6.19
N LYS A 540 7.27 -3.34 -5.81
CA LYS A 540 6.95 -2.08 -6.47
C LYS A 540 7.99 -1.80 -7.54
N PRO A 541 7.54 -1.48 -8.75
CA PRO A 541 8.42 -0.98 -9.78
C PRO A 541 9.04 0.35 -9.33
N ILE A 542 10.26 0.57 -9.77
CA ILE A 542 10.97 1.82 -9.50
C ILE A 542 10.31 2.92 -10.33
N SER A 543 9.79 3.97 -9.68
CA SER A 543 9.21 5.10 -10.38
C SER A 543 10.25 5.80 -11.25
N ASP A 544 9.79 6.47 -12.31
CA ASP A 544 10.66 7.22 -13.22
C ASP A 544 11.49 8.27 -12.47
N GLU A 545 10.93 8.88 -11.42
CA GLU A 545 11.62 9.86 -10.58
C GLU A 545 12.82 9.24 -9.84
N ILE A 546 12.65 8.04 -9.29
CA ILE A 546 13.73 7.30 -8.61
C ILE A 546 14.76 6.79 -9.63
N ALA A 547 14.31 6.31 -10.79
CA ALA A 547 15.20 5.89 -11.88
C ALA A 547 16.04 7.06 -12.43
N GLU A 548 15.50 8.28 -12.45
CA GLU A 548 16.19 9.49 -12.87
C GLU A 548 17.37 9.86 -11.95
N ILE A 549 17.33 9.50 -10.66
CA ILE A 549 18.43 9.79 -9.73
C ILE A 549 19.76 9.23 -10.22
N ARG A 550 19.77 8.07 -10.88
CA ARG A 550 20.97 7.49 -11.50
C ARG A 550 21.62 8.47 -12.47
N TYR A 551 20.84 9.13 -13.31
CA TYR A 551 21.33 10.10 -14.28
C TYR A 551 21.70 11.43 -13.61
N MET A 552 21.01 11.81 -12.54
CA MET A 552 21.41 12.96 -11.72
C MET A 552 22.80 12.78 -11.10
N ILE A 553 23.17 11.56 -10.73
CA ILE A 553 24.52 11.24 -10.25
C ILE A 553 25.55 11.41 -11.37
N GLU A 554 25.23 11.01 -12.60
CA GLU A 554 26.11 11.24 -13.75
C GLU A 554 26.25 12.73 -14.06
N GLU A 555 25.18 13.52 -14.00
CA GLU A 555 25.24 14.98 -14.12
C GLU A 555 26.12 15.60 -13.00
N LEU A 556 26.03 15.10 -11.77
CA LEU A 556 26.90 15.53 -10.67
C LEU A 556 28.39 15.25 -11.01
N ARG A 557 28.69 14.07 -11.59
CA ARG A 557 30.04 13.75 -12.06
C ARG A 557 30.52 14.74 -13.13
N VAL A 558 29.69 15.08 -14.11
CA VAL A 558 30.02 16.12 -15.11
C VAL A 558 30.31 17.46 -14.44
N SER A 559 29.48 17.87 -13.49
CA SER A 559 29.65 19.13 -12.74
C SER A 559 30.95 19.19 -11.96
N LEU A 560 31.39 18.08 -11.36
CA LEU A 560 32.58 18.02 -10.50
C LEU A 560 33.89 17.86 -11.29
N PHE A 561 33.88 17.02 -12.33
CA PHE A 561 35.11 16.63 -13.04
C PHE A 561 35.29 17.31 -14.38
N ALA A 562 34.20 17.72 -15.06
CA ALA A 562 34.23 18.21 -16.44
C ALA A 562 33.28 19.40 -16.70
N GLN A 563 33.31 20.41 -15.84
CA GLN A 563 32.40 21.58 -15.85
C GLN A 563 32.25 22.25 -17.26
N GLN A 564 33.31 22.19 -18.07
CA GLN A 564 33.30 22.77 -19.43
C GLN A 564 32.29 22.11 -20.40
N LEU A 565 31.83 20.89 -20.10
CA LEU A 565 30.84 20.18 -20.91
C LEU A 565 29.41 20.62 -20.60
N GLY A 566 29.19 21.32 -19.49
CA GLY A 566 27.88 21.70 -19.01
C GLY A 566 27.05 20.52 -18.53
N THR A 567 26.10 20.81 -17.65
CA THR A 567 25.10 19.85 -17.16
C THR A 567 23.74 20.14 -17.77
N LYS A 568 22.92 19.15 -17.95
CA LYS A 568 21.57 19.26 -18.51
C LYS A 568 20.67 20.17 -17.66
N TYR A 569 20.90 20.16 -16.34
CA TYR A 569 20.21 20.98 -15.35
C TYR A 569 21.15 21.28 -14.17
N GLN A 570 20.74 22.20 -13.32
CA GLN A 570 21.51 22.51 -12.11
C GLN A 570 21.49 21.32 -11.14
N VAL A 571 22.67 20.81 -10.80
CA VAL A 571 22.85 19.63 -9.96
C VAL A 571 23.85 19.90 -8.84
N SER A 572 23.61 19.36 -7.65
CA SER A 572 24.54 19.30 -6.54
C SER A 572 24.26 18.07 -5.68
N ASP A 573 25.25 17.61 -4.90
CA ASP A 573 25.10 16.55 -3.93
C ASP A 573 23.94 16.81 -2.96
N LYS A 574 23.86 17.99 -2.36
CA LYS A 574 22.77 18.40 -1.46
C LYS A 574 21.39 18.31 -2.11
N ARG A 575 21.30 18.70 -3.39
CA ARG A 575 20.02 18.67 -4.11
C ARG A 575 19.56 17.24 -4.39
N ILE A 576 20.50 16.35 -4.76
CA ILE A 576 20.16 14.93 -5.01
C ILE A 576 19.78 14.24 -3.69
N LEU A 577 20.53 14.47 -2.61
CA LEU A 577 20.20 13.94 -1.28
C LEU A 577 18.82 14.41 -0.84
N GLY A 578 18.49 15.70 -1.00
CA GLY A 578 17.15 16.22 -0.68
C GLY A 578 16.03 15.67 -1.58
N ILE A 579 16.34 15.08 -2.74
CA ILE A 579 15.36 14.34 -3.55
C ILE A 579 15.23 12.91 -3.00
N ILE A 580 16.35 12.25 -2.68
CA ILE A 580 16.38 10.91 -2.09
C ILE A 580 15.59 10.88 -0.77
N ASP A 581 15.75 11.91 0.06
CA ASP A 581 15.08 12.03 1.37
C ASP A 581 13.54 12.20 1.28
N LYS A 582 13.01 12.42 0.07
CA LYS A 582 11.55 12.51 -0.14
C LYS A 582 10.88 11.15 -0.33
N PHE A 583 11.66 10.12 -0.58
CA PHE A 583 11.21 8.74 -0.81
C PHE A 583 11.52 7.86 0.39
#